data_f76402c5100e4c7a02892709a1b03424
#
_entry.id   f76402c5100e4c7a02892709a1b03424
#
_cell.length_a   1.000
_cell.length_b   1.000
_cell.length_c   1.000
_cell.angle_alpha   90.00
_cell.angle_beta   90.00
_cell.angle_gamma   90.00
#
_symmetry.space_group_name_H-M   'P 1'
#
loop_
_entity.id
_entity.type
_entity.pdbx_description
1 polymer ?
#
loop_
_entity_poly.entity_id
_entity_poly.type
_entity_poly.pdbx_seq_one_letter_code
_entity_poly.pdbx_strand_id
1 'polypeptide(L)'
;MQPDIELLDIREAAEFLRVSETSLRRWTNAGRLPCLRIGGRRERRFRRADLLAFVGVTPPHRHFCGFYTNDQGSAQGAAAFLSEGLEVNARCLLAADPRVQRTVIGELEQSHPAVRKDLKAGRLVMVEYRTSIAAQVDYWRTQLSDARRAGVSRIYVIGDVSAGALSRGPFAQTLAYEAEYERAIARMFPVTTLCQYDARKLSGLDAANILQCHDAPLH
;
A
#
# COMPACT_ATOMS: atom_id res chain seq x y z
N MET A 1 -16.30 -4.99 13.49
CA MET A 1 -16.67 -3.67 12.93
C MET A 1 -16.72 -3.85 11.42
N GLN A 2 -17.87 -3.76 10.77
CA GLN A 2 -17.98 -3.92 9.32
C GLN A 2 -17.13 -2.86 8.62
N PRO A 3 -16.40 -3.19 7.53
CA PRO A 3 -15.70 -2.18 6.76
C PRO A 3 -16.74 -1.21 6.20
N ASP A 4 -16.56 0.07 6.52
CA ASP A 4 -17.40 1.16 6.04
C ASP A 4 -17.19 1.33 4.52
N ILE A 5 -17.81 0.44 3.73
CA ILE A 5 -17.90 0.61 2.28
C ILE A 5 -19.06 1.58 2.04
N GLU A 6 -18.83 2.84 2.35
CA GLU A 6 -19.78 3.89 2.02
C GLU A 6 -19.83 4.05 0.50
N LEU A 7 -20.82 3.37 -0.10
CA LEU A 7 -21.13 3.50 -1.52
C LEU A 7 -22.19 4.57 -1.70
N LEU A 8 -21.81 5.68 -2.27
CA LEU A 8 -22.70 6.78 -2.60
C LEU A 8 -23.38 6.54 -3.95
N ASP A 9 -24.66 6.87 -4.06
CA ASP A 9 -25.32 6.94 -5.35
C ASP A 9 -24.89 8.22 -6.11
N ILE A 10 -25.41 8.43 -7.32
CA ILE A 10 -24.98 9.58 -8.14
C ILE A 10 -25.42 10.92 -7.55
N ARG A 11 -26.55 10.96 -6.84
CA ARG A 11 -27.08 12.16 -6.21
C ARG A 11 -26.24 12.50 -4.97
N GLU A 12 -26.01 11.52 -4.11
CA GLU A 12 -25.17 11.65 -2.91
C GLU A 12 -23.73 12.05 -3.26
N ALA A 13 -23.17 11.47 -4.33
CA ALA A 13 -21.84 11.81 -4.83
C ALA A 13 -21.78 13.23 -5.40
N ALA A 14 -22.84 13.68 -6.09
CA ALA A 14 -22.95 15.03 -6.62
C ALA A 14 -23.04 16.07 -5.49
N GLU A 15 -23.84 15.79 -4.47
CA GLU A 15 -23.95 16.60 -3.27
C GLU A 15 -22.62 16.66 -2.51
N PHE A 16 -21.97 15.52 -2.30
CA PHE A 16 -20.67 15.41 -1.62
C PHE A 16 -19.58 16.26 -2.27
N LEU A 17 -19.49 16.24 -3.61
CA LEU A 17 -18.52 17.04 -4.37
C LEU A 17 -19.02 18.47 -4.70
N ARG A 18 -20.26 18.79 -4.37
CA ARG A 18 -20.94 20.05 -4.73
C ARG A 18 -20.90 20.32 -6.24
N VAL A 19 -21.22 19.31 -7.04
CA VAL A 19 -21.27 19.37 -8.49
C VAL A 19 -22.59 18.80 -9.02
N SER A 20 -22.89 18.99 -10.31
CA SER A 20 -24.08 18.39 -10.92
C SER A 20 -23.88 16.89 -11.20
N GLU A 21 -24.96 16.10 -11.16
CA GLU A 21 -24.94 14.70 -11.60
C GLU A 21 -24.45 14.56 -13.05
N THR A 22 -24.76 15.55 -13.90
CA THR A 22 -24.30 15.59 -15.29
C THR A 22 -22.77 15.64 -15.36
N SER A 23 -22.11 16.39 -14.48
CA SER A 23 -20.65 16.42 -14.39
C SER A 23 -20.10 15.05 -14.02
N LEU A 24 -20.69 14.37 -13.02
CA LEU A 24 -20.29 13.02 -12.64
C LEU A 24 -20.47 12.01 -13.78
N ARG A 25 -21.60 12.07 -14.50
CA ARG A 25 -21.84 11.22 -15.68
C ARG A 25 -20.78 11.43 -16.75
N ARG A 26 -20.45 12.68 -17.03
CA ARG A 26 -19.40 13.03 -18.00
C ARG A 26 -18.04 12.50 -17.59
N TRP A 27 -17.64 12.68 -16.33
CA TRP A 27 -16.34 12.22 -15.84
C TRP A 27 -16.22 10.71 -15.79
N THR A 28 -17.29 10.01 -15.40
CA THR A 28 -17.32 8.54 -15.39
C THR A 28 -17.35 7.94 -16.79
N ASN A 29 -18.07 8.56 -17.74
CA ASN A 29 -18.08 8.12 -19.13
C ASN A 29 -16.72 8.35 -19.82
N ALA A 30 -16.01 9.41 -19.44
CA ALA A 30 -14.65 9.69 -19.90
C ALA A 30 -13.57 8.86 -19.19
N GLY A 31 -13.94 7.97 -18.27
CA GLY A 31 -12.98 7.15 -17.48
C GLY A 31 -12.13 7.95 -16.49
N ARG A 32 -12.44 9.23 -16.27
CA ARG A 32 -11.69 10.11 -15.36
C ARG A 32 -12.03 9.88 -13.89
N LEU A 33 -13.27 9.49 -13.60
CA LEU A 33 -13.75 9.18 -12.25
C LEU A 33 -14.20 7.71 -12.21
N PRO A 34 -13.61 6.85 -11.37
CA PRO A 34 -14.06 5.48 -11.20
C PRO A 34 -15.49 5.40 -10.66
N CYS A 35 -16.28 4.45 -11.14
CA CYS A 35 -17.56 4.11 -10.53
C CYS A 35 -17.87 2.63 -10.70
N LEU A 36 -18.60 2.06 -9.75
CA LEU A 36 -19.18 0.73 -9.84
C LEU A 36 -20.52 0.81 -10.59
N ARG A 37 -20.88 -0.24 -11.32
CA ARG A 37 -22.16 -0.40 -11.98
C ARG A 37 -22.91 -1.56 -11.34
N ILE A 38 -23.94 -1.27 -10.54
CA ILE A 38 -24.64 -2.25 -9.70
C ILE A 38 -26.08 -2.42 -10.18
N GLY A 39 -26.59 -3.64 -10.04
CA GLY A 39 -27.97 -4.00 -10.40
C GLY A 39 -28.24 -4.10 -11.88
N GLY A 40 -29.45 -4.59 -12.25
CA GLY A 40 -29.89 -4.78 -13.63
C GLY A 40 -29.97 -3.48 -14.45
N ARG A 41 -30.18 -2.35 -13.80
CA ARG A 41 -30.17 -1.01 -14.42
C ARG A 41 -28.78 -0.39 -14.51
N ARG A 42 -27.73 -1.12 -14.06
CA ARG A 42 -26.33 -0.67 -14.07
C ARG A 42 -26.16 0.72 -13.43
N GLU A 43 -26.80 0.94 -12.28
CA GLU A 43 -26.74 2.21 -11.55
C GLU A 43 -25.31 2.49 -11.09
N ARG A 44 -24.91 3.76 -11.15
CA ARG A 44 -23.60 4.19 -10.68
C ARG A 44 -23.56 4.23 -9.18
N ARG A 45 -22.52 3.63 -8.61
CA ARG A 45 -22.14 3.78 -7.20
C ARG A 45 -20.69 4.22 -7.12
N PHE A 46 -20.43 5.14 -6.22
CA PHE A 46 -19.14 5.78 -6.02
C PHE A 46 -18.62 5.42 -4.65
N ARG A 47 -17.37 5.03 -4.57
CA ARG A 47 -16.69 4.94 -3.29
C ARG A 47 -16.29 6.35 -2.85
N ARG A 48 -16.55 6.70 -1.59
CA ARG A 48 -16.16 8.00 -1.05
C ARG A 48 -14.67 8.31 -1.26
N ALA A 49 -13.82 7.30 -1.09
CA ALA A 49 -12.37 7.42 -1.33
C ALA A 49 -12.03 7.82 -2.78
N ASP A 50 -12.76 7.29 -3.78
CA ASP A 50 -12.52 7.63 -5.18
C ASP A 50 -12.94 9.08 -5.48
N LEU A 51 -13.99 9.58 -4.84
CA LEU A 51 -14.42 10.97 -4.95
C LEU A 51 -13.40 11.93 -4.34
N LEU A 52 -12.88 11.60 -3.14
CA LEU A 52 -11.83 12.39 -2.48
C LEU A 52 -10.55 12.42 -3.33
N ALA A 53 -10.11 11.27 -3.83
CA ALA A 53 -8.94 11.18 -4.71
C ALA A 53 -9.12 11.99 -6.01
N PHE A 54 -10.33 12.01 -6.56
CA PHE A 54 -10.64 12.76 -7.79
C PHE A 54 -10.50 14.28 -7.61
N VAL A 55 -10.84 14.80 -6.43
CA VAL A 55 -10.68 16.23 -6.09
C VAL A 55 -9.33 16.57 -5.47
N GLY A 56 -8.38 15.64 -5.51
CA GLY A 56 -7.03 15.84 -4.99
C GLY A 56 -6.91 15.73 -3.46
N VAL A 57 -8.01 15.33 -2.79
CA VAL A 57 -7.93 14.93 -1.38
C VAL A 57 -7.51 13.46 -1.37
N THR A 58 -6.22 13.22 -1.37
CA THR A 58 -5.68 11.88 -1.20
C THR A 58 -6.13 11.36 0.17
N PRO A 59 -6.70 10.14 0.28
CA PRO A 59 -6.84 9.50 1.59
C PRO A 59 -5.50 9.56 2.30
N PRO A 60 -5.46 9.75 3.63
CA PRO A 60 -4.20 9.85 4.33
C PRO A 60 -3.34 8.65 3.95
N HIS A 61 -2.29 8.90 3.17
CA HIS A 61 -1.25 7.92 2.98
C HIS A 61 -0.53 7.78 4.32
N ARG A 62 -0.07 6.59 4.60
CA ARG A 62 0.70 6.30 5.81
C ARG A 62 1.98 5.62 5.38
N HIS A 63 3.08 6.26 5.65
CA HIS A 63 4.41 5.76 5.35
C HIS A 63 5.19 5.64 6.65
N PHE A 64 5.17 4.46 7.24
CA PHE A 64 5.79 4.16 8.53
C PHE A 64 7.16 3.52 8.35
N CYS A 65 8.03 3.71 9.33
CA CYS A 65 9.22 2.88 9.50
C CYS A 65 9.10 2.01 10.77
N GLY A 66 9.72 0.86 10.74
CA GLY A 66 9.89 -0.04 11.88
C GLY A 66 11.32 -0.54 11.95
N PHE A 67 11.86 -0.60 13.18
CA PHE A 67 13.22 -1.10 13.41
C PHE A 67 13.16 -2.44 14.11
N TYR A 68 13.94 -3.40 13.63
CA TYR A 68 14.07 -4.70 14.28
C TYR A 68 15.51 -4.98 14.68
N THR A 69 15.67 -5.77 15.76
CA THR A 69 16.96 -6.16 16.31
C THR A 69 17.28 -7.64 16.10
N ASN A 70 16.32 -8.41 15.60
CA ASN A 70 16.47 -9.81 15.26
C ASN A 70 15.50 -10.23 14.17
N ASP A 71 15.82 -11.30 13.46
CA ASP A 71 15.08 -11.75 12.29
C ASP A 71 13.64 -12.25 12.63
N GLN A 72 13.48 -12.83 13.83
CA GLN A 72 12.16 -13.27 14.32
C GLN A 72 11.22 -12.07 14.53
N GLY A 73 11.70 -11.00 15.18
CA GLY A 73 10.93 -9.79 15.40
C GLY A 73 10.54 -9.10 14.07
N SER A 74 11.45 -9.11 13.08
CA SER A 74 11.14 -8.64 11.74
C SER A 74 9.97 -9.43 11.13
N ALA A 75 10.05 -10.76 11.17
CA ALA A 75 9.02 -11.62 10.58
C ALA A 75 7.67 -11.48 11.29
N GLN A 76 7.66 -11.41 12.62
CA GLN A 76 6.43 -11.20 13.41
C GLN A 76 5.80 -9.85 13.16
N GLY A 77 6.59 -8.77 13.12
CA GLY A 77 6.09 -7.44 12.79
C GLY A 77 5.51 -7.36 11.37
N ALA A 78 6.18 -8.01 10.40
CA ALA A 78 5.69 -8.10 9.04
C ALA A 78 4.37 -8.90 8.96
N ALA A 79 4.28 -10.03 9.65
CA ALA A 79 3.08 -10.86 9.67
C ALA A 79 1.89 -10.13 10.31
N ALA A 80 2.11 -9.42 11.43
CA ALA A 80 1.09 -8.62 12.09
C ALA A 80 0.54 -7.52 11.16
N PHE A 81 1.41 -6.76 10.50
CA PHE A 81 1.03 -5.72 9.55
C PHE A 81 0.24 -6.27 8.35
N LEU A 82 0.67 -7.41 7.80
CA LEU A 82 -0.02 -8.06 6.69
C LEU A 82 -1.38 -8.63 7.12
N SER A 83 -1.47 -9.22 8.33
CA SER A 83 -2.72 -9.74 8.89
C SER A 83 -3.76 -8.62 9.00
N GLU A 84 -3.39 -7.46 9.55
CA GLU A 84 -4.27 -6.28 9.61
C GLU A 84 -4.80 -5.90 8.22
N GLY A 85 -3.91 -5.84 7.23
CA GLY A 85 -4.30 -5.52 5.86
C GLY A 85 -5.27 -6.55 5.26
N LEU A 86 -5.02 -7.84 5.46
CA LEU A 86 -5.86 -8.93 4.95
C LEU A 86 -7.23 -8.96 5.63
N GLU A 87 -7.32 -8.67 6.92
CA GLU A 87 -8.57 -8.59 7.68
C GLU A 87 -9.51 -7.49 7.15
N VAL A 88 -8.95 -6.35 6.73
CA VAL A 88 -9.72 -5.27 6.12
C VAL A 88 -9.89 -5.44 4.61
N ASN A 89 -9.62 -6.64 4.10
CA ASN A 89 -9.74 -7.00 2.68
C ASN A 89 -8.88 -6.13 1.75
N ALA A 90 -7.72 -5.69 2.21
CA ALA A 90 -6.75 -4.98 1.40
C ALA A 90 -6.01 -5.92 0.43
N ARG A 91 -5.42 -5.35 -0.60
CA ARG A 91 -4.33 -6.00 -1.34
C ARG A 91 -3.02 -5.72 -0.61
N CYS A 92 -2.32 -6.78 -0.25
CA CYS A 92 -1.08 -6.74 0.51
C CYS A 92 0.10 -7.13 -0.38
N LEU A 93 1.21 -6.39 -0.28
CA LEU A 93 2.45 -6.67 -1.01
C LEU A 93 3.61 -6.75 -0.01
N LEU A 94 4.36 -7.85 -0.05
CA LEU A 94 5.55 -8.07 0.75
C LEU A 94 6.81 -8.00 -0.12
N ALA A 95 7.56 -6.93 -0.01
CA ALA A 95 8.84 -6.76 -0.68
C ALA A 95 9.99 -7.15 0.24
N ALA A 96 10.62 -8.26 -0.06
CA ALA A 96 11.73 -8.79 0.73
C ALA A 96 12.54 -9.82 -0.08
N ASP A 97 13.67 -10.24 0.47
CA ASP A 97 14.39 -11.43 -0.02
C ASP A 97 13.52 -12.69 0.10
N PRO A 98 13.62 -13.66 -0.83
CA PRO A 98 12.82 -14.89 -0.78
C PRO A 98 12.92 -15.69 0.51
N ARG A 99 14.05 -15.62 1.23
CA ARG A 99 14.20 -16.26 2.54
C ARG A 99 13.32 -15.57 3.58
N VAL A 100 13.38 -14.25 3.64
CA VAL A 100 12.55 -13.44 4.56
C VAL A 100 11.07 -13.65 4.25
N GLN A 101 10.68 -13.65 2.98
CA GLN A 101 9.30 -13.91 2.55
C GLN A 101 8.78 -15.25 3.10
N ARG A 102 9.58 -16.34 3.01
CA ARG A 102 9.19 -17.64 3.56
C ARG A 102 8.98 -17.61 5.07
N THR A 103 9.85 -16.92 5.79
CA THR A 103 9.74 -16.79 7.26
C THR A 103 8.47 -16.00 7.63
N VAL A 104 8.21 -14.88 6.96
CA VAL A 104 7.00 -14.08 7.19
C VAL A 104 5.73 -14.87 6.88
N ILE A 105 5.71 -15.66 5.81
CA ILE A 105 4.56 -16.52 5.49
C ILE A 105 4.35 -17.56 6.60
N GLY A 106 5.41 -18.18 7.12
CA GLY A 106 5.32 -19.13 8.23
C GLY A 106 4.71 -18.52 9.50
N GLU A 107 5.09 -17.28 9.85
CA GLU A 107 4.48 -16.54 10.95
C GLU A 107 3.01 -16.18 10.66
N LEU A 108 2.74 -15.72 9.44
CA LEU A 108 1.39 -15.32 9.03
C LEU A 108 0.41 -16.51 9.00
N GLU A 109 0.87 -17.72 8.68
CA GLU A 109 0.04 -18.94 8.72
C GLU A 109 -0.50 -19.24 10.13
N GLN A 110 0.19 -18.82 11.18
CA GLN A 110 -0.24 -19.03 12.56
C GLN A 110 -1.39 -18.09 12.95
N SER A 111 -1.38 -16.85 12.44
CA SER A 111 -2.37 -15.82 12.77
C SER A 111 -3.48 -15.67 11.72
N HIS A 112 -3.22 -16.06 10.46
CA HIS A 112 -4.13 -15.89 9.34
C HIS A 112 -4.26 -17.21 8.52
N PRO A 113 -5.14 -18.15 8.93
CA PRO A 113 -5.25 -19.47 8.28
C PRO A 113 -5.59 -19.43 6.78
N ALA A 114 -6.15 -18.30 6.30
CA ALA A 114 -6.52 -18.13 4.90
C ALA A 114 -5.35 -17.66 4.00
N VAL A 115 -4.13 -17.50 4.52
CA VAL A 115 -2.98 -16.93 3.78
C VAL A 115 -2.71 -17.62 2.45
N ARG A 116 -2.83 -18.96 2.38
CA ARG A 116 -2.64 -19.72 1.14
C ARG A 116 -3.70 -19.40 0.08
N LYS A 117 -4.94 -19.14 0.51
CA LYS A 117 -6.01 -18.68 -0.37
C LYS A 117 -5.73 -17.28 -0.88
N ASP A 118 -5.21 -16.40 -0.03
CA ASP A 118 -4.91 -15.01 -0.37
C ASP A 118 -3.75 -14.90 -1.36
N LEU A 119 -2.73 -15.75 -1.21
CA LEU A 119 -1.65 -15.89 -2.19
C LEU A 119 -2.19 -16.33 -3.57
N LYS A 120 -3.03 -17.37 -3.61
CA LYS A 120 -3.63 -17.87 -4.86
C LYS A 120 -4.55 -16.84 -5.51
N ALA A 121 -5.27 -16.07 -4.72
CA ALA A 121 -6.19 -15.04 -5.19
C ALA A 121 -5.48 -13.71 -5.57
N GLY A 122 -4.17 -13.60 -5.36
CA GLY A 122 -3.40 -12.38 -5.61
C GLY A 122 -3.73 -11.23 -4.65
N ARG A 123 -4.39 -11.53 -3.51
CA ARG A 123 -4.58 -10.55 -2.44
C ARG A 123 -3.29 -10.31 -1.65
N LEU A 124 -2.48 -11.34 -1.48
CA LEU A 124 -1.11 -11.25 -0.96
C LEU A 124 -0.13 -11.53 -2.09
N VAL A 125 0.79 -10.61 -2.33
CA VAL A 125 1.76 -10.67 -3.43
C VAL A 125 3.17 -10.60 -2.88
N MET A 126 4.00 -11.57 -3.28
CA MET A 126 5.43 -11.57 -2.97
C MET A 126 6.17 -10.74 -4.02
N VAL A 127 7.04 -9.85 -3.57
CA VAL A 127 7.80 -8.93 -4.41
C VAL A 127 9.29 -9.07 -4.12
N GLU A 128 10.09 -9.28 -5.14
CA GLU A 128 11.54 -9.16 -5.05
C GLU A 128 11.96 -7.75 -5.46
N TYR A 129 12.93 -7.17 -4.74
CA TYR A 129 13.47 -5.86 -5.06
C TYR A 129 14.15 -5.85 -6.43
N ARG A 130 13.88 -4.82 -7.20
CA ARG A 130 14.56 -4.55 -8.47
C ARG A 130 15.97 -3.99 -8.19
N THR A 131 16.81 -4.02 -9.22
CA THR A 131 18.23 -3.63 -9.09
C THR A 131 18.47 -2.12 -9.10
N SER A 132 17.46 -1.32 -9.47
CA SER A 132 17.57 0.14 -9.48
C SER A 132 16.33 0.81 -8.86
N ILE A 133 16.50 2.01 -8.34
CA ILE A 133 15.43 2.84 -7.76
C ILE A 133 14.33 3.08 -8.81
N ALA A 134 14.71 3.48 -10.02
CA ALA A 134 13.74 3.75 -11.09
C ALA A 134 12.90 2.51 -11.42
N ALA A 135 13.52 1.35 -11.60
CA ALA A 135 12.82 0.10 -11.89
C ALA A 135 11.91 -0.33 -10.74
N GLN A 136 12.32 -0.10 -9.48
CA GLN A 136 11.50 -0.41 -8.31
C GLN A 136 10.30 0.52 -8.20
N VAL A 137 10.46 1.80 -8.41
CA VAL A 137 9.37 2.79 -8.38
C VAL A 137 8.39 2.55 -9.52
N ASP A 138 8.85 2.25 -10.73
CA ASP A 138 7.97 1.91 -11.86
C ASP A 138 7.19 0.62 -11.63
N TYR A 139 7.81 -0.36 -10.99
CA TYR A 139 7.12 -1.57 -10.55
C TYR A 139 5.99 -1.25 -9.57
N TRP A 140 6.26 -0.45 -8.52
CA TRP A 140 5.23 -0.02 -7.56
C TRP A 140 4.10 0.73 -8.26
N ARG A 141 4.42 1.71 -9.09
CA ARG A 141 3.42 2.48 -9.83
C ARG A 141 2.51 1.58 -10.66
N THR A 142 3.06 0.58 -11.32
CA THR A 142 2.31 -0.40 -12.10
C THR A 142 1.40 -1.23 -11.21
N GLN A 143 1.92 -1.85 -10.14
CA GLN A 143 1.14 -2.70 -9.23
C GLN A 143 -0.01 -1.95 -8.55
N LEU A 144 0.25 -0.72 -8.10
CA LEU A 144 -0.76 0.09 -7.41
C LEU A 144 -1.81 0.64 -8.39
N SER A 145 -1.41 1.00 -9.60
CA SER A 145 -2.34 1.41 -10.66
C SER A 145 -3.25 0.27 -11.10
N ASP A 146 -2.70 -0.95 -11.23
CA ASP A 146 -3.47 -2.14 -11.58
C ASP A 146 -4.47 -2.49 -10.47
N ALA A 147 -4.04 -2.44 -9.21
CA ALA A 147 -4.91 -2.65 -8.06
C ALA A 147 -6.08 -1.64 -8.05
N ARG A 148 -5.80 -0.36 -8.30
CA ARG A 148 -6.85 0.67 -8.40
C ARG A 148 -7.81 0.40 -9.56
N ARG A 149 -7.31 0.04 -10.73
CA ARG A 149 -8.14 -0.32 -11.90
C ARG A 149 -9.04 -1.52 -11.61
N ALA A 150 -8.52 -2.50 -10.86
CA ALA A 150 -9.30 -3.66 -10.38
C ALA A 150 -10.30 -3.30 -9.27
N GLY A 151 -10.37 -2.04 -8.84
CA GLY A 151 -11.30 -1.58 -7.82
C GLY A 151 -10.86 -1.86 -6.38
N VAL A 152 -9.59 -2.16 -6.16
CA VAL A 152 -9.04 -2.31 -4.80
C VAL A 152 -8.99 -0.95 -4.12
N SER A 153 -9.61 -0.83 -2.94
CA SER A 153 -9.74 0.43 -2.21
C SER A 153 -8.67 0.62 -1.13
N ARG A 154 -8.04 -0.45 -0.68
CA ARG A 154 -7.00 -0.43 0.36
C ARG A 154 -5.81 -1.26 -0.09
N ILE A 155 -4.61 -0.72 0.05
CA ILE A 155 -3.38 -1.39 -0.31
C ILE A 155 -2.41 -1.26 0.86
N TYR A 156 -1.83 -2.38 1.27
CA TYR A 156 -0.80 -2.46 2.29
C TYR A 156 0.50 -2.92 1.62
N VAL A 157 1.55 -2.18 1.84
CA VAL A 157 2.89 -2.51 1.33
C VAL A 157 3.83 -2.63 2.51
N ILE A 158 4.55 -3.73 2.61
CA ILE A 158 5.66 -3.84 3.54
C ILE A 158 6.94 -4.15 2.77
N GLY A 159 8.02 -3.47 3.15
CA GLY A 159 9.33 -3.67 2.58
C GLY A 159 10.38 -3.93 3.66
N ASP A 160 11.10 -5.05 3.59
CA ASP A 160 12.37 -5.18 4.31
C ASP A 160 13.47 -4.50 3.50
N VAL A 161 13.69 -3.22 3.80
CA VAL A 161 14.62 -2.38 3.05
C VAL A 161 16.07 -2.80 3.30
N SER A 162 16.37 -3.32 4.50
CA SER A 162 17.73 -3.75 4.88
C SER A 162 18.20 -5.05 4.20
N ALA A 163 17.27 -5.85 3.67
CA ALA A 163 17.57 -7.09 2.97
C ALA A 163 17.44 -6.98 1.45
N GLY A 164 16.98 -5.82 0.95
CA GLY A 164 16.72 -5.60 -0.46
C GLY A 164 17.99 -5.39 -1.29
N ALA A 165 17.86 -5.56 -2.63
CA ALA A 165 18.95 -5.28 -3.56
C ALA A 165 19.44 -3.81 -3.50
N LEU A 166 18.53 -2.89 -3.15
CA LEU A 166 18.82 -1.45 -3.03
C LEU A 166 19.65 -1.11 -1.79
N SER A 167 19.65 -1.98 -0.76
CA SER A 167 20.47 -1.78 0.47
C SER A 167 21.90 -2.29 0.35
N ARG A 168 22.28 -2.89 -0.77
CA ARG A 168 23.66 -3.39 -0.98
C ARG A 168 24.66 -2.30 -1.30
N GLY A 169 24.19 -1.08 -1.58
CA GLY A 169 24.99 0.10 -1.86
C GLY A 169 25.21 0.97 -0.60
N PRO A 170 25.80 2.16 -0.78
CA PRO A 170 25.89 3.15 0.29
C PRO A 170 24.51 3.49 0.88
N PHE A 171 24.44 3.76 2.18
CA PHE A 171 23.18 4.11 2.86
C PHE A 171 22.43 5.28 2.20
N ALA A 172 23.16 6.23 1.61
CA ALA A 172 22.58 7.30 0.80
C ALA A 172 21.65 6.81 -0.33
N GLN A 173 21.90 5.62 -0.88
CA GLN A 173 21.01 5.01 -1.88
C GLN A 173 19.69 4.57 -1.28
N THR A 174 19.69 4.06 -0.05
CA THR A 174 18.48 3.74 0.69
C THR A 174 17.65 5.00 0.93
N LEU A 175 18.26 6.08 1.40
CA LEU A 175 17.57 7.36 1.59
C LEU A 175 17.01 7.94 0.27
N ALA A 176 17.77 7.82 -0.82
CA ALA A 176 17.29 8.24 -2.13
C ALA A 176 16.08 7.43 -2.60
N TYR A 177 16.05 6.12 -2.31
CA TYR A 177 14.89 5.28 -2.59
C TYR A 177 13.67 5.70 -1.74
N GLU A 178 13.84 5.92 -0.43
CA GLU A 178 12.74 6.36 0.45
C GLU A 178 12.15 7.70 0.01
N ALA A 179 13.01 8.66 -0.31
CA ALA A 179 12.55 9.96 -0.80
C ALA A 179 11.77 9.84 -2.12
N GLU A 180 12.22 8.98 -3.04
CA GLU A 180 11.53 8.76 -4.31
C GLU A 180 10.24 7.96 -4.13
N TYR A 181 10.23 6.97 -3.21
CA TYR A 181 9.03 6.21 -2.86
C TYR A 181 7.97 7.13 -2.26
N GLU A 182 8.34 7.96 -1.29
CA GLU A 182 7.44 8.96 -0.69
C GLU A 182 6.84 9.87 -1.76
N ARG A 183 7.68 10.45 -2.62
CA ARG A 183 7.26 11.42 -3.64
C ARG A 183 6.37 10.78 -4.73
N ALA A 184 6.75 9.62 -5.25
CA ALA A 184 6.16 9.03 -6.44
C ALA A 184 5.08 7.97 -6.15
N ILE A 185 5.07 7.43 -4.94
CA ILE A 185 4.19 6.32 -4.54
C ILE A 185 3.31 6.71 -3.35
N ALA A 186 3.90 6.94 -2.17
CA ALA A 186 3.12 7.12 -0.96
C ALA A 186 2.14 8.28 -1.07
N ARG A 187 2.57 9.43 -1.58
CA ARG A 187 1.69 10.61 -1.80
C ARG A 187 0.71 10.48 -2.96
N MET A 188 0.95 9.56 -3.89
CA MET A 188 0.15 9.44 -5.12
C MET A 188 -0.92 8.36 -5.07
N PHE A 189 -0.81 7.43 -4.12
CA PHE A 189 -1.69 6.29 -3.99
C PHE A 189 -2.26 6.17 -2.57
N PRO A 190 -3.49 5.63 -2.39
CA PRO A 190 -4.07 5.33 -1.08
C PRO A 190 -3.42 4.07 -0.50
N VAL A 191 -2.16 4.17 -0.10
CA VAL A 191 -1.35 3.06 0.37
C VAL A 191 -0.96 3.27 1.84
N THR A 192 -1.00 2.20 2.62
CA THR A 192 -0.37 2.11 3.94
C THR A 192 0.92 1.32 3.78
N THR A 193 2.04 1.93 4.08
CA THR A 193 3.37 1.33 3.89
C THR A 193 4.10 1.22 5.22
N LEU A 194 4.77 0.09 5.41
CA LEU A 194 5.74 -0.13 6.48
C LEU A 194 7.10 -0.49 5.87
N CYS A 195 8.09 0.36 6.08
CA CYS A 195 9.49 0.08 5.75
C CYS A 195 10.21 -0.46 6.98
N GLN A 196 10.70 -1.71 6.92
CA GLN A 196 11.43 -2.33 8.01
C GLN A 196 12.94 -2.21 7.83
N TYR A 197 13.65 -1.94 8.93
CA TYR A 197 15.08 -1.73 8.95
C TYR A 197 15.76 -2.56 10.04
N ASP A 198 16.87 -3.20 9.70
CA ASP A 198 17.73 -3.92 10.63
C ASP A 198 18.58 -2.94 11.44
N ALA A 199 18.17 -2.67 12.68
CA ALA A 199 18.88 -1.75 13.58
C ALA A 199 20.33 -2.15 13.86
N ARG A 200 20.66 -3.43 13.69
CA ARG A 200 22.06 -3.93 13.89
C ARG A 200 23.03 -3.40 12.82
N LYS A 201 22.48 -2.93 11.68
CA LYS A 201 23.25 -2.43 10.52
C LYS A 201 23.26 -0.91 10.40
N LEU A 202 22.58 -0.21 11.29
CA LEU A 202 22.41 1.24 11.23
C LEU A 202 23.23 1.95 12.29
N SER A 203 23.80 3.10 11.94
CA SER A 203 24.24 4.07 12.90
C SER A 203 23.06 4.87 13.47
N GLY A 204 23.27 5.58 14.59
CA GLY A 204 22.26 6.49 15.13
C GLY A 204 21.86 7.61 14.15
N LEU A 205 22.81 8.06 13.32
CA LEU A 205 22.55 9.05 12.27
C LEU A 205 21.67 8.48 11.14
N ASP A 206 21.93 7.22 10.75
CA ASP A 206 21.11 6.55 9.74
C ASP A 206 19.68 6.40 10.22
N ALA A 207 19.48 5.97 11.48
CA ALA A 207 18.15 5.87 12.08
C ALA A 207 17.43 7.22 12.14
N ALA A 208 18.13 8.30 12.50
CA ALA A 208 17.57 9.64 12.50
C ALA A 208 17.14 10.10 11.10
N ASN A 209 17.94 9.81 10.07
CA ASN A 209 17.60 10.13 8.69
C ASN A 209 16.39 9.31 8.19
N ILE A 210 16.28 8.03 8.55
CA ILE A 210 15.10 7.21 8.23
C ILE A 210 13.84 7.82 8.83
N LEU A 211 13.88 8.19 10.12
CA LEU A 211 12.73 8.79 10.80
C LEU A 211 12.24 10.09 10.13
N GLN A 212 13.13 10.86 9.51
CA GLN A 212 12.75 12.08 8.79
C GLN A 212 12.03 11.82 7.46
N CYS A 213 12.19 10.62 6.88
CA CYS A 213 11.55 10.24 5.63
C CYS A 213 10.14 9.63 5.83
N HIS A 214 9.71 9.40 7.06
CA HIS A 214 8.49 8.67 7.39
C HIS A 214 7.55 9.49 8.28
N ASP A 215 6.25 9.17 8.26
CA ASP A 215 5.24 9.88 9.07
C ASP A 215 5.44 9.66 10.57
N ALA A 216 5.71 8.42 10.97
CA ALA A 216 5.99 8.02 12.36
C ALA A 216 6.64 6.62 12.39
N PRO A 217 7.36 6.25 13.47
CA PRO A 217 7.71 4.86 13.71
C PRO A 217 6.45 4.05 14.10
N LEU A 218 6.36 2.83 13.57
CA LEU A 218 5.36 1.85 14.01
C LEU A 218 5.96 1.11 15.21
N HIS A 219 5.28 1.15 16.36
CA HIS A 219 5.70 0.51 17.62
C HIS A 219 5.13 -0.90 17.74
#